data_5fd5cdfc2ae1b3018ce9246b999a5e15
#
_entry.id   5fd5cdfc2ae1b3018ce9246b999a5e15
#
_cell.length_a   1.000
_cell.length_b   1.000
_cell.length_c   1.000
_cell.angle_alpha   90.00
_cell.angle_beta   90.00
_cell.angle_gamma   90.00
#
_symmetry.space_group_name_H-M   'P 1'
#
loop_
_entity.id
_entity.type
_entity.pdbx_description
1 polymer ?
#
loop_
_entity_poly.entity_id
_entity_poly.type
_entity_poly.pdbx_seq_one_letter_code
_entity_poly.pdbx_strand_id
1 'polypeptide(L)'
;MRYFFLGFLAPYFCLAQLTLTTVKLPSELEETSGLEYLGEHLITNNDSGDKPRLYVFTPQGELIKSIRFYNLKNRDWEDLAADEDHFYIADTGNNYATRENLRIYILGKDLIPQGTIKIHYEAQKTFSKESRNEYDAEALAVVGEDLVLFSKNRKTLQSQIYVFPKSEGNYSLIPEQTIDTKALITAADYNEKEDLVVLTGYDFEGKQYFFTLEHFKKNGMKNIDLTRYTIPVNPAQIEAVKIINKEEFWITSESESKGKPRLFHLKLNL
;
A
#
# COMPACT_ATOMS: atom_id res chain seq x y z
N MET A 1 -15.62 39.56 51.60
CA MET A 1 -16.19 38.79 50.49
C MET A 1 -15.04 38.39 49.56
N ARG A 2 -14.58 37.12 49.61
CA ARG A 2 -13.49 36.60 48.77
C ARG A 2 -14.13 35.84 47.63
N TYR A 3 -13.95 36.31 46.39
CA TYR A 3 -14.37 35.60 45.17
C TYR A 3 -13.31 34.57 44.79
N PHE A 4 -13.68 33.29 44.81
CA PHE A 4 -12.90 32.19 44.26
C PHE A 4 -13.20 32.15 42.76
N PHE A 5 -12.20 32.42 41.90
CA PHE A 5 -12.26 32.15 40.48
C PHE A 5 -11.89 30.67 40.26
N LEU A 6 -12.88 29.83 39.96
CA LEU A 6 -12.64 28.49 39.44
C LEU A 6 -12.30 28.63 37.93
N GLY A 7 -11.01 28.52 37.60
CA GLY A 7 -10.58 28.40 36.23
C GLY A 7 -10.98 27.02 35.68
N PHE A 8 -11.90 26.98 34.74
CA PHE A 8 -12.17 25.78 33.93
C PHE A 8 -10.99 25.56 32.99
N LEU A 9 -10.12 24.55 33.26
CA LEU A 9 -9.20 23.98 32.31
C LEU A 9 -10.01 23.10 31.36
N ALA A 10 -10.34 23.61 30.17
CA ALA A 10 -10.86 22.78 29.10
C ALA A 10 -9.75 21.83 28.64
N PRO A 11 -9.98 20.51 28.54
CA PRO A 11 -8.99 19.61 27.97
C PRO A 11 -8.81 19.97 26.50
N TYR A 12 -7.60 20.36 26.12
CA TYR A 12 -7.20 20.45 24.73
C TYR A 12 -7.10 19.01 24.20
N PHE A 13 -8.13 18.56 23.48
CA PHE A 13 -8.02 17.38 22.64
C PHE A 13 -7.11 17.76 21.45
N CYS A 14 -5.86 17.37 21.50
CA CYS A 14 -5.00 17.38 20.33
C CYS A 14 -5.56 16.30 19.38
N LEU A 15 -6.28 16.71 18.33
CA LEU A 15 -6.68 15.80 17.27
C LEU A 15 -5.44 15.53 16.45
N ALA A 16 -5.03 14.27 16.38
CA ALA A 16 -3.92 13.85 15.51
C ALA A 16 -4.16 14.35 14.07
N GLN A 17 -3.20 15.10 13.54
CA GLN A 17 -3.32 15.77 12.26
C GLN A 17 -2.21 15.33 11.32
N LEU A 18 -2.58 15.02 10.06
CA LEU A 18 -1.60 14.77 8.99
C LEU A 18 -1.14 16.08 8.37
N THR A 19 0.17 16.19 8.13
CA THR A 19 0.76 17.27 7.35
C THR A 19 1.55 16.68 6.17
N LEU A 20 1.61 17.42 5.04
CA LEU A 20 2.24 16.97 3.82
C LEU A 20 3.26 17.99 3.30
N THR A 21 4.42 17.49 2.89
CA THR A 21 5.35 18.21 2.03
C THR A 21 5.40 17.53 0.68
N THR A 22 5.25 18.26 -0.41
CA THR A 22 5.09 17.73 -1.76
C THR A 22 6.35 17.88 -2.60
N VAL A 23 6.74 16.80 -3.28
CA VAL A 23 7.80 16.78 -4.30
C VAL A 23 7.17 16.32 -5.62
N LYS A 24 7.49 17.01 -6.72
CA LYS A 24 7.06 16.59 -8.06
C LYS A 24 7.92 15.42 -8.54
N LEU A 25 7.27 14.39 -9.08
CA LEU A 25 7.95 13.27 -9.72
C LEU A 25 8.04 13.49 -11.26
N PRO A 26 9.01 12.84 -11.92
CA PRO A 26 9.08 12.82 -13.38
C PRO A 26 7.91 12.05 -13.99
N SER A 27 7.58 12.38 -15.25
CA SER A 27 6.45 11.78 -15.97
C SER A 27 6.59 10.27 -16.20
N GLU A 28 7.78 9.74 -16.12
CA GLU A 28 8.04 8.30 -16.20
C GLU A 28 7.40 7.49 -15.07
N LEU A 29 7.05 8.16 -13.95
CA LEU A 29 6.39 7.59 -12.78
C LEU A 29 4.89 7.94 -12.75
N GLU A 30 4.25 8.09 -13.93
CA GLU A 30 2.86 8.59 -14.03
C GLU A 30 1.82 7.69 -13.36
N GLU A 31 2.06 6.40 -13.29
CA GLU A 31 1.20 5.36 -12.68
C GLU A 31 1.94 4.72 -11.48
N THR A 32 2.66 5.52 -10.67
CA THR A 32 3.45 5.01 -9.54
C THR A 32 2.59 4.27 -8.54
N SER A 33 2.88 2.98 -8.38
CA SER A 33 2.22 2.05 -7.46
C SER A 33 3.29 1.24 -6.72
N GLY A 34 3.10 1.01 -5.42
CA GLY A 34 4.12 0.40 -4.56
C GLY A 34 5.36 1.28 -4.34
N LEU A 35 5.95 1.23 -3.15
CA LEU A 35 7.10 2.04 -2.78
C LEU A 35 7.99 1.35 -1.76
N GLU A 36 9.30 1.23 -2.08
CA GLU A 36 10.29 0.63 -1.19
C GLU A 36 11.60 1.42 -1.17
N TYR A 37 12.50 1.03 -0.29
CA TYR A 37 13.87 1.53 -0.29
C TYR A 37 14.82 0.62 -1.07
N LEU A 38 15.70 1.23 -1.88
CA LEU A 38 16.88 0.60 -2.46
C LEU A 38 18.13 1.41 -2.04
N GLY A 39 18.74 1.05 -0.94
CA GLY A 39 19.77 1.84 -0.28
C GLY A 39 19.18 3.16 0.23
N GLU A 40 19.76 4.29 -0.18
CA GLU A 40 19.30 5.65 0.17
C GLU A 40 18.23 6.18 -0.78
N HIS A 41 17.88 5.44 -1.82
CA HIS A 41 16.91 5.83 -2.83
C HIS A 41 15.57 5.14 -2.61
N LEU A 42 14.54 5.68 -3.25
CA LEU A 42 13.23 5.08 -3.35
C LEU A 42 13.13 4.28 -4.66
N ILE A 43 12.39 3.18 -4.61
CA ILE A 43 12.11 2.33 -5.76
C ILE A 43 10.60 2.07 -5.85
N THR A 44 10.04 2.16 -7.06
CA THR A 44 8.61 2.00 -7.35
C THR A 44 8.42 1.25 -8.66
N ASN A 45 7.23 0.73 -8.89
CA ASN A 45 6.73 0.30 -10.19
C ASN A 45 5.68 1.28 -10.70
N ASN A 46 5.34 1.20 -11.98
CA ASN A 46 4.07 1.68 -12.47
C ASN A 46 3.08 0.51 -12.54
N ASP A 47 1.82 0.82 -12.37
CA ASP A 47 0.68 -0.07 -12.51
C ASP A 47 0.55 -0.64 -13.95
N SER A 48 -0.64 -1.07 -14.32
CA SER A 48 -0.99 -1.61 -15.63
C SER A 48 -0.67 -0.63 -16.77
N GLY A 49 -0.37 -1.18 -17.94
CA GLY A 49 -0.06 -0.36 -19.12
C GLY A 49 1.42 -0.06 -19.32
N ASP A 50 2.25 -0.10 -18.30
CA ASP A 50 3.71 -0.02 -18.45
C ASP A 50 4.33 -1.40 -18.74
N LYS A 51 5.59 -1.36 -19.19
CA LYS A 51 6.43 -2.55 -19.34
C LYS A 51 6.83 -3.04 -17.93
N PRO A 52 7.16 -4.35 -17.77
CA PRO A 52 7.71 -4.85 -16.53
C PRO A 52 8.99 -4.10 -16.16
N ARG A 53 8.91 -3.16 -15.23
CA ARG A 53 10.00 -2.24 -14.93
C ARG A 53 9.85 -1.66 -13.51
N LEU A 54 10.99 -1.45 -12.87
CA LEU A 54 11.10 -0.68 -11.64
C LEU A 54 11.86 0.62 -11.92
N TYR A 55 11.54 1.64 -11.16
CA TYR A 55 12.14 2.97 -11.23
C TYR A 55 12.78 3.33 -9.91
N VAL A 56 14.03 3.78 -9.96
CA VAL A 56 14.79 4.23 -8.79
C VAL A 56 14.93 5.74 -8.86
N PHE A 57 14.56 6.42 -7.79
CA PHE A 57 14.58 7.87 -7.72
C PHE A 57 14.97 8.37 -6.32
N THR A 58 15.39 9.63 -6.22
CA THR A 58 15.76 10.24 -4.93
C THR A 58 14.53 10.73 -4.17
N PRO A 59 14.60 10.92 -2.85
CA PRO A 59 13.54 11.60 -2.08
C PRO A 59 13.25 13.04 -2.54
N GLN A 60 14.13 13.63 -3.37
CA GLN A 60 13.94 14.94 -4.01
C GLN A 60 13.21 14.83 -5.35
N GLY A 61 12.85 13.61 -5.79
CA GLY A 61 12.10 13.35 -7.01
C GLY A 61 12.94 13.24 -8.28
N GLU A 62 14.25 13.05 -8.16
CA GLU A 62 15.14 12.90 -9.33
C GLU A 62 15.21 11.41 -9.74
N LEU A 63 14.83 11.10 -10.98
CA LEU A 63 14.95 9.75 -11.53
C LEU A 63 16.42 9.38 -11.72
N ILE A 64 16.87 8.31 -11.07
CA ILE A 64 18.23 7.79 -11.15
C ILE A 64 18.36 6.78 -12.31
N LYS A 65 17.44 5.80 -12.36
CA LYS A 65 17.42 4.76 -13.40
C LYS A 65 16.07 4.07 -13.48
N SER A 66 15.81 3.42 -14.61
CA SER A 66 14.75 2.44 -14.77
C SER A 66 15.34 1.07 -15.11
N ILE A 67 14.76 0.01 -14.53
CA ILE A 67 15.25 -1.37 -14.65
C ILE A 67 14.14 -2.20 -15.29
N ARG A 68 14.34 -2.63 -16.52
CA ARG A 68 13.37 -3.42 -17.29
C ARG A 68 13.65 -4.91 -17.16
N PHE A 69 12.60 -5.68 -16.90
CA PHE A 69 12.62 -7.15 -16.86
C PHE A 69 12.07 -7.72 -18.17
N TYR A 70 12.86 -8.50 -18.88
CA TYR A 70 12.45 -9.12 -20.16
C TYR A 70 11.76 -10.47 -19.97
N ASN A 71 11.93 -11.08 -18.81
CA ASN A 71 11.38 -12.39 -18.44
C ASN A 71 10.16 -12.30 -17.51
N LEU A 72 9.78 -11.11 -17.06
CA LEU A 72 8.56 -10.87 -16.30
C LEU A 72 7.46 -10.28 -17.18
N LYS A 73 6.25 -10.24 -16.66
CA LYS A 73 5.09 -9.57 -17.29
C LYS A 73 4.47 -8.63 -16.27
N ASN A 74 4.27 -7.39 -16.65
CA ASN A 74 3.35 -6.51 -15.96
C ASN A 74 1.98 -6.70 -16.60
N ARG A 75 1.05 -7.31 -15.86
CA ARG A 75 -0.36 -7.39 -16.25
C ARG A 75 -1.18 -6.35 -15.51
N ASP A 76 -0.88 -6.23 -14.20
CA ASP A 76 -1.52 -5.33 -13.26
C ASP A 76 -0.70 -5.33 -11.97
N TRP A 77 0.46 -4.63 -12.00
CA TRP A 77 1.38 -4.54 -10.88
C TRP A 77 0.90 -3.47 -9.90
N GLU A 78 0.49 -3.87 -8.73
CA GLU A 78 -0.20 -3.03 -7.78
C GLU A 78 0.68 -2.53 -6.62
N ASP A 79 1.59 -3.37 -6.12
CA ASP A 79 2.41 -3.00 -4.97
C ASP A 79 3.80 -3.63 -5.01
N LEU A 80 4.70 -3.06 -4.22
CA LEU A 80 6.08 -3.50 -4.04
C LEU A 80 6.40 -3.56 -2.55
N ALA A 81 6.60 -4.75 -2.03
CA ALA A 81 7.03 -4.98 -0.65
C ALA A 81 8.46 -5.53 -0.59
N ALA A 82 9.16 -5.40 0.54
CA ALA A 82 10.49 -5.95 0.70
C ALA A 82 10.78 -6.44 2.13
N ASP A 83 11.65 -7.45 2.24
CA ASP A 83 12.37 -7.81 3.46
C ASP A 83 13.87 -7.51 3.32
N GLU A 84 14.71 -8.08 4.19
CA GLU A 84 16.17 -7.89 4.12
C GLU A 84 16.79 -8.48 2.85
N ASP A 85 16.24 -9.58 2.32
CA ASP A 85 16.83 -10.38 1.24
C ASP A 85 16.16 -10.16 -0.11
N HIS A 86 14.86 -9.83 -0.14
CA HIS A 86 14.04 -9.83 -1.35
C HIS A 86 13.17 -8.59 -1.52
N PHE A 87 12.77 -8.39 -2.78
CA PHE A 87 11.61 -7.58 -3.17
C PHE A 87 10.51 -8.51 -3.68
N TYR A 88 9.27 -8.12 -3.43
CA TYR A 88 8.05 -8.84 -3.84
C TYR A 88 7.17 -7.90 -4.65
N ILE A 89 6.97 -8.18 -5.93
CA ILE A 89 6.12 -7.37 -6.81
C ILE A 89 4.76 -8.05 -6.91
N ALA A 90 3.71 -7.38 -6.48
CA ALA A 90 2.33 -7.85 -6.54
C ALA A 90 1.74 -7.65 -7.94
N ASP A 91 1.66 -8.69 -8.78
CA ASP A 91 0.89 -8.71 -10.02
C ASP A 91 -0.51 -9.27 -9.72
N THR A 92 -1.27 -8.53 -8.91
CA THR A 92 -2.49 -8.98 -8.23
C THR A 92 -3.75 -8.20 -8.58
N GLY A 93 -3.64 -7.09 -9.31
CA GLY A 93 -4.80 -6.32 -9.76
C GLY A 93 -5.80 -7.18 -10.52
N ASN A 94 -7.07 -7.06 -10.21
CA ASN A 94 -8.15 -7.85 -10.77
C ASN A 94 -9.47 -7.08 -10.78
N ASN A 95 -9.42 -5.86 -11.25
CA ASN A 95 -10.50 -4.86 -11.28
C ASN A 95 -11.86 -5.41 -11.71
N TYR A 96 -11.87 -6.44 -12.54
CA TYR A 96 -13.09 -7.05 -13.09
C TYR A 96 -13.30 -8.51 -12.67
N ALA A 97 -12.55 -9.03 -11.70
CA ALA A 97 -12.63 -10.42 -11.25
C ALA A 97 -12.44 -11.48 -12.36
N THR A 98 -11.70 -11.16 -13.41
CA THR A 98 -11.52 -12.03 -14.58
C THR A 98 -10.19 -12.77 -14.61
N ARG A 99 -9.25 -12.45 -13.71
CA ARG A 99 -7.90 -13.01 -13.73
C ARG A 99 -7.81 -14.33 -12.96
N GLU A 100 -7.21 -15.33 -13.60
CA GLU A 100 -6.88 -16.65 -13.03
C GLU A 100 -5.38 -16.79 -12.74
N ASN A 101 -4.60 -15.74 -13.02
CA ASN A 101 -3.14 -15.82 -13.08
C ASN A 101 -2.45 -14.82 -12.14
N LEU A 102 -3.08 -14.53 -11.00
CA LEU A 102 -2.53 -13.65 -9.98
C LEU A 102 -1.23 -14.22 -9.43
N ARG A 103 -0.25 -13.36 -9.16
CA ARG A 103 1.07 -13.77 -8.70
C ARG A 103 1.83 -12.67 -8.01
N ILE A 104 2.85 -13.07 -7.25
CA ILE A 104 3.87 -12.18 -6.74
C ILE A 104 5.22 -12.65 -7.30
N TYR A 105 5.99 -11.75 -7.88
CA TYR A 105 7.35 -12.04 -8.30
C TYR A 105 8.32 -11.81 -7.16
N ILE A 106 9.27 -12.72 -6.95
CA ILE A 106 10.34 -12.63 -5.97
C ILE A 106 11.61 -12.21 -6.69
N LEU A 107 12.22 -11.11 -6.24
CA LEU A 107 13.50 -10.61 -6.73
C LEU A 107 14.50 -10.56 -5.57
N GLY A 108 15.76 -10.90 -5.83
CA GLY A 108 16.84 -10.59 -4.88
C GLY A 108 17.07 -9.09 -4.70
N LYS A 109 17.83 -8.67 -3.70
CA LYS A 109 18.20 -7.24 -3.52
C LYS A 109 19.04 -6.68 -4.67
N ASP A 110 19.64 -7.53 -5.48
CA ASP A 110 20.28 -7.19 -6.75
C ASP A 110 19.28 -6.99 -7.91
N LEU A 111 17.98 -7.12 -7.62
CA LEU A 111 16.85 -7.02 -8.56
C LEU A 111 16.86 -8.13 -9.64
N ILE A 112 17.49 -9.26 -9.36
CA ILE A 112 17.41 -10.45 -10.23
C ILE A 112 16.19 -11.28 -9.84
N PRO A 113 15.28 -11.62 -10.79
CA PRO A 113 14.15 -12.50 -10.53
C PRO A 113 14.60 -13.88 -10.06
N GLN A 114 14.07 -14.35 -8.92
CA GLN A 114 14.45 -15.60 -8.29
C GLN A 114 13.31 -16.63 -8.24
N GLY A 115 12.05 -16.16 -8.19
CA GLY A 115 10.90 -17.05 -8.08
C GLY A 115 9.57 -16.37 -8.36
N THR A 116 8.51 -17.15 -8.22
CA THR A 116 7.14 -16.67 -8.41
C THR A 116 6.19 -17.40 -7.44
N ILE A 117 5.44 -16.63 -6.69
CA ILE A 117 4.32 -17.10 -5.88
C ILE A 117 3.07 -16.97 -6.73
N LYS A 118 2.32 -18.06 -6.92
CA LYS A 118 1.01 -18.03 -7.58
C LYS A 118 -0.06 -18.02 -6.51
N ILE A 119 -1.09 -17.22 -6.72
CA ILE A 119 -2.21 -17.13 -5.78
C ILE A 119 -3.54 -17.23 -6.52
N HIS A 120 -4.55 -17.72 -5.82
CA HIS A 120 -5.94 -17.69 -6.24
C HIS A 120 -6.84 -17.62 -5.01
N TYR A 121 -7.96 -16.92 -5.14
CA TYR A 121 -8.95 -16.86 -4.06
C TYR A 121 -9.79 -18.14 -4.04
N GLU A 122 -9.84 -18.83 -2.88
CA GLU A 122 -10.62 -20.05 -2.74
C GLU A 122 -12.11 -19.84 -3.05
N ALA A 123 -12.64 -18.69 -2.67
CA ALA A 123 -14.05 -18.33 -2.89
C ALA A 123 -14.38 -17.98 -4.34
N GLN A 124 -13.39 -17.61 -5.19
CA GLN A 124 -13.64 -17.21 -6.57
C GLN A 124 -13.83 -18.46 -7.45
N LYS A 125 -15.07 -18.77 -7.83
CA LYS A 125 -15.41 -19.93 -8.67
C LYS A 125 -15.72 -19.56 -10.12
N THR A 126 -15.88 -18.27 -10.41
CA THR A 126 -16.17 -17.77 -11.75
C THR A 126 -15.28 -16.57 -12.06
N PHE A 127 -14.91 -16.43 -13.32
CA PHE A 127 -14.05 -15.36 -13.83
C PHE A 127 -14.79 -14.52 -14.88
N SER A 128 -16.06 -14.27 -14.63
CA SER A 128 -16.90 -13.37 -15.43
C SER A 128 -16.71 -11.93 -14.99
N LYS A 129 -16.81 -11.01 -15.96
CA LYS A 129 -16.59 -9.58 -15.71
C LYS A 129 -17.58 -9.04 -14.68
N GLU A 130 -17.05 -8.59 -13.53
CA GLU A 130 -17.80 -7.97 -12.43
C GLU A 130 -16.98 -6.77 -11.89
N SER A 131 -17.52 -5.55 -12.07
CA SER A 131 -16.84 -4.31 -11.64
C SER A 131 -16.96 -4.05 -10.14
N ARG A 132 -17.98 -4.57 -9.47
CA ARG A 132 -18.14 -4.52 -8.01
C ARG A 132 -17.85 -5.89 -7.41
N ASN A 133 -16.58 -6.20 -7.28
CA ASN A 133 -16.11 -7.49 -6.80
C ASN A 133 -15.28 -7.38 -5.53
N GLU A 134 -14.95 -8.52 -4.95
CA GLU A 134 -14.13 -8.66 -3.74
C GLU A 134 -12.80 -9.40 -4.00
N TYR A 135 -12.45 -9.61 -5.27
CA TYR A 135 -11.30 -10.40 -5.71
C TYR A 135 -10.20 -9.54 -6.34
N ASP A 136 -10.20 -8.26 -6.00
CA ASP A 136 -9.15 -7.31 -6.34
C ASP A 136 -8.27 -7.06 -5.11
N ALA A 137 -6.95 -6.97 -5.28
CA ALA A 137 -6.04 -6.70 -4.17
C ALA A 137 -4.82 -5.91 -4.65
N GLU A 138 -4.61 -4.78 -4.02
CA GLU A 138 -3.62 -3.79 -4.44
C GLU A 138 -2.57 -3.46 -3.37
N ALA A 139 -2.63 -4.05 -2.17
CA ALA A 139 -1.75 -3.70 -1.08
C ALA A 139 -1.04 -4.93 -0.51
N LEU A 140 0.29 -4.91 -0.47
CA LEU A 140 1.13 -6.04 -0.06
C LEU A 140 2.14 -5.59 1.01
N ALA A 141 2.27 -6.37 2.10
CA ALA A 141 3.31 -6.17 3.10
C ALA A 141 4.04 -7.48 3.41
N VAL A 142 5.29 -7.40 3.87
CA VAL A 142 6.02 -8.55 4.43
C VAL A 142 5.96 -8.49 5.94
N VAL A 143 5.44 -9.53 6.60
CA VAL A 143 5.32 -9.62 8.06
C VAL A 143 5.98 -10.90 8.54
N GLY A 144 7.24 -10.79 8.95
CA GLY A 144 8.04 -11.96 9.34
C GLY A 144 8.29 -12.90 8.17
N GLU A 145 7.79 -14.15 8.24
CA GLU A 145 7.96 -15.15 7.19
C GLU A 145 6.79 -15.21 6.20
N ASP A 146 5.83 -14.28 6.34
CA ASP A 146 4.63 -14.29 5.53
C ASP A 146 4.49 -13.01 4.70
N LEU A 147 3.77 -13.13 3.58
CA LEU A 147 3.18 -12.03 2.85
C LEU A 147 1.76 -11.79 3.36
N VAL A 148 1.42 -10.53 3.53
CA VAL A 148 0.09 -10.09 3.91
C VAL A 148 -0.48 -9.24 2.78
N LEU A 149 -1.57 -9.72 2.17
CA LEU A 149 -2.24 -9.07 1.06
C LEU A 149 -3.58 -8.51 1.55
N PHE A 150 -3.84 -7.24 1.24
CA PHE A 150 -5.07 -6.54 1.58
C PHE A 150 -5.90 -6.33 0.33
N SER A 151 -7.19 -6.73 0.37
CA SER A 151 -8.07 -6.58 -0.78
C SER A 151 -8.57 -5.15 -0.97
N LYS A 152 -8.73 -4.77 -2.24
CA LYS A 152 -9.46 -3.57 -2.69
C LYS A 152 -10.91 -3.98 -2.99
N ASN A 153 -11.69 -4.20 -1.93
CA ASN A 153 -13.04 -4.72 -2.08
C ASN A 153 -14.03 -3.65 -2.56
N ARG A 154 -14.30 -3.63 -3.85
CA ARG A 154 -15.19 -2.68 -4.52
C ARG A 154 -16.67 -2.91 -4.21
N LYS A 155 -17.01 -4.01 -3.55
CA LYS A 155 -18.37 -4.39 -3.20
C LYS A 155 -18.81 -3.81 -1.86
N THR A 156 -17.92 -3.81 -0.87
CA THR A 156 -18.25 -3.48 0.52
C THR A 156 -17.45 -2.32 1.11
N LEU A 157 -16.37 -1.87 0.48
CA LEU A 157 -15.38 -0.92 1.04
C LEU A 157 -14.74 -1.43 2.34
N GLN A 158 -14.72 -2.74 2.54
CA GLN A 158 -13.94 -3.42 3.55
C GLN A 158 -12.67 -3.98 2.92
N SER A 159 -11.69 -4.36 3.71
CA SER A 159 -10.53 -5.07 3.20
C SER A 159 -10.41 -6.43 3.86
N GLN A 160 -10.31 -7.49 3.05
CA GLN A 160 -9.93 -8.82 3.52
C GLN A 160 -8.42 -8.90 3.64
N ILE A 161 -7.95 -9.54 4.69
CA ILE A 161 -6.54 -9.80 4.97
C ILE A 161 -6.24 -11.26 4.65
N TYR A 162 -5.32 -11.48 3.72
CA TYR A 162 -4.83 -12.81 3.36
C TYR A 162 -3.38 -12.95 3.78
N VAL A 163 -3.05 -14.10 4.39
CA VAL A 163 -1.71 -14.39 4.89
C VAL A 163 -1.23 -15.70 4.28
N PHE A 164 -0.04 -15.67 3.70
CA PHE A 164 0.55 -16.84 3.06
C PHE A 164 2.09 -16.73 3.04
N PRO A 165 2.81 -17.87 2.94
CA PRO A 165 4.27 -17.86 2.98
C PRO A 165 4.90 -17.02 1.88
N LYS A 166 5.97 -16.29 2.19
CA LYS A 166 6.76 -15.49 1.23
C LYS A 166 7.67 -16.32 0.31
N SER A 167 7.53 -17.63 0.31
CA SER A 167 8.29 -18.58 -0.51
C SER A 167 7.55 -18.98 -1.79
N GLU A 168 8.32 -19.37 -2.82
CA GLU A 168 7.76 -19.87 -4.08
C GLU A 168 6.74 -21.00 -3.85
N GLY A 169 5.60 -20.91 -4.52
CA GLY A 169 4.51 -21.88 -4.36
C GLY A 169 3.23 -21.51 -5.11
N ASN A 170 2.17 -22.26 -4.80
CA ASN A 170 0.82 -21.99 -5.29
C ASN A 170 -0.15 -22.03 -4.12
N TYR A 171 -0.68 -20.89 -3.73
CA TYR A 171 -1.49 -20.74 -2.52
C TYR A 171 -2.94 -20.42 -2.82
N SER A 172 -3.83 -21.16 -2.18
CA SER A 172 -5.26 -20.85 -2.13
C SER A 172 -5.53 -19.88 -1.00
N LEU A 173 -6.03 -18.70 -1.31
CA LEU A 173 -6.23 -17.62 -0.35
C LEU A 173 -7.61 -17.69 0.28
N ILE A 174 -7.62 -17.86 1.60
CA ILE A 174 -8.79 -17.71 2.46
C ILE A 174 -8.53 -16.49 3.34
N PRO A 175 -9.48 -15.56 3.50
CA PRO A 175 -9.24 -14.41 4.35
C PRO A 175 -9.13 -14.81 5.82
N GLU A 176 -8.04 -14.41 6.48
CA GLU A 176 -7.85 -14.57 7.92
C GLU A 176 -8.78 -13.63 8.71
N GLN A 177 -9.01 -12.44 8.17
CA GLN A 177 -9.84 -11.41 8.76
C GLN A 177 -10.37 -10.44 7.70
N THR A 178 -11.44 -9.72 8.06
CA THR A 178 -11.95 -8.56 7.31
C THR A 178 -11.96 -7.34 8.22
N ILE A 179 -11.43 -6.22 7.74
CA ILE A 179 -11.40 -4.94 8.43
C ILE A 179 -12.32 -3.92 7.76
N ASP A 180 -13.03 -3.12 8.57
CA ASP A 180 -13.98 -2.10 8.07
C ASP A 180 -13.24 -0.77 7.79
N THR A 181 -12.62 -0.67 6.65
CA THR A 181 -11.86 0.52 6.23
C THR A 181 -12.76 1.63 5.71
N LYS A 182 -13.94 1.30 5.18
CA LYS A 182 -14.84 2.22 4.44
C LYS A 182 -14.09 2.94 3.30
N ALA A 183 -13.13 2.24 2.71
CA ALA A 183 -12.28 2.72 1.62
C ALA A 183 -11.80 1.54 0.78
N LEU A 184 -11.42 1.84 -0.45
CA LEU A 184 -10.68 0.97 -1.35
C LEU A 184 -9.20 1.08 -0.98
N ILE A 185 -8.60 0.01 -0.46
CA ILE A 185 -7.21 -0.03 -0.04
C ILE A 185 -6.32 -0.17 -1.27
N THR A 186 -5.26 0.63 -1.35
CA THR A 186 -4.38 0.78 -2.53
C THR A 186 -2.93 0.42 -2.27
N ALA A 187 -2.42 0.58 -1.04
CA ALA A 187 -1.06 0.20 -0.70
C ALA A 187 -0.92 -0.18 0.76
N ALA A 188 0.12 -0.94 1.08
CA ALA A 188 0.49 -1.32 2.44
C ALA A 188 2.00 -1.26 2.65
N ASP A 189 2.42 -1.01 3.89
CA ASP A 189 3.77 -1.27 4.34
C ASP A 189 3.76 -1.73 5.79
N TYR A 190 4.76 -2.49 6.20
CA TYR A 190 4.93 -2.98 7.56
C TYR A 190 6.32 -2.66 8.10
N ASN A 191 6.37 -2.16 9.31
CA ASN A 191 7.61 -1.97 10.07
C ASN A 191 7.64 -2.92 11.26
N GLU A 192 8.59 -3.87 11.25
CA GLU A 192 8.70 -4.90 12.29
C GLU A 192 9.10 -4.32 13.65
N LYS A 193 9.97 -3.30 13.68
CA LYS A 193 10.43 -2.69 14.92
C LYS A 193 9.30 -2.01 15.69
N GLU A 194 8.40 -1.35 14.96
CA GLU A 194 7.26 -0.63 15.53
C GLU A 194 6.01 -1.52 15.61
N ASP A 195 6.05 -2.73 15.04
CA ASP A 195 4.91 -3.64 14.85
C ASP A 195 3.68 -2.91 14.29
N LEU A 196 3.94 -2.13 13.25
CA LEU A 196 3.00 -1.21 12.63
C LEU A 196 2.77 -1.55 11.17
N VAL A 197 1.53 -1.83 10.78
CA VAL A 197 1.09 -1.78 9.39
C VAL A 197 0.49 -0.42 9.12
N VAL A 198 0.79 0.15 7.96
CA VAL A 198 0.10 1.32 7.43
C VAL A 198 -0.55 0.97 6.09
N LEU A 199 -1.71 1.59 5.83
CA LEU A 199 -2.40 1.44 4.56
C LEU A 199 -2.76 2.81 4.01
N THR A 200 -2.87 2.89 2.68
CA THR A 200 -3.54 4.00 1.98
C THR A 200 -4.80 3.49 1.29
N GLY A 201 -5.68 4.42 0.94
CA GLY A 201 -6.90 4.08 0.21
C GLY A 201 -7.79 5.29 0.00
N TYR A 202 -8.85 5.12 -0.77
CA TYR A 202 -9.80 6.18 -1.07
C TYR A 202 -11.25 5.66 -1.09
N ASP A 203 -12.21 6.57 -0.92
CA ASP A 203 -13.63 6.25 -1.08
C ASP A 203 -14.13 6.57 -2.49
N PHE A 204 -15.40 6.25 -2.76
CA PHE A 204 -16.01 6.53 -4.07
C PHE A 204 -16.22 8.03 -4.37
N GLU A 205 -16.00 8.91 -3.39
CA GLU A 205 -15.99 10.37 -3.55
C GLU A 205 -14.58 10.89 -3.89
N GLY A 206 -13.56 10.00 -3.90
CA GLY A 206 -12.16 10.34 -4.18
C GLY A 206 -11.41 10.90 -2.96
N LYS A 207 -11.98 10.84 -1.77
CA LYS A 207 -11.33 11.28 -0.54
C LYS A 207 -10.28 10.27 -0.12
N GLN A 208 -9.06 10.75 0.10
CA GLN A 208 -7.90 9.93 0.41
C GLN A 208 -7.75 9.69 1.92
N TYR A 209 -7.36 8.47 2.28
CA TYR A 209 -7.20 8.04 3.67
C TYR A 209 -5.85 7.38 3.90
N PHE A 210 -5.35 7.57 5.10
CA PHE A 210 -4.22 6.88 5.68
C PHE A 210 -4.70 6.10 6.89
N PHE A 211 -4.21 4.88 7.07
CA PHE A 211 -4.59 4.03 8.19
C PHE A 211 -3.35 3.54 8.92
N THR A 212 -3.47 3.38 10.24
CA THR A 212 -2.49 2.69 11.07
C THR A 212 -3.12 1.49 11.74
N LEU A 213 -2.41 0.36 11.75
CA LEU A 213 -2.77 -0.88 12.44
C LEU A 213 -1.61 -1.22 13.38
N GLU A 214 -1.75 -0.81 14.64
CA GLU A 214 -0.71 -1.01 15.66
C GLU A 214 -0.75 -2.44 16.23
N HIS A 215 0.41 -2.92 16.66
CA HIS A 215 0.59 -4.27 17.24
C HIS A 215 0.06 -5.40 16.35
N PHE A 216 0.21 -5.23 15.04
CA PHE A 216 -0.38 -6.09 14.04
C PHE A 216 0.04 -7.57 14.17
N LYS A 217 1.35 -7.83 14.24
CA LYS A 217 1.93 -9.16 14.41
C LYS A 217 1.68 -9.72 15.81
N LYS A 218 1.89 -8.86 16.84
CA LYS A 218 1.72 -9.23 18.25
C LYS A 218 0.29 -9.69 18.57
N ASN A 219 -0.71 -9.05 17.98
CA ASN A 219 -2.12 -9.41 18.16
C ASN A 219 -2.55 -10.56 17.24
N GLY A 220 -1.62 -11.17 16.49
CA GLY A 220 -1.88 -12.31 15.60
C GLY A 220 -2.88 -11.98 14.51
N MET A 221 -2.89 -10.72 14.03
CA MET A 221 -3.83 -10.19 13.03
C MET A 221 -5.30 -10.29 13.47
N LYS A 222 -5.53 -10.49 14.76
CA LYS A 222 -6.83 -10.48 15.42
C LYS A 222 -6.89 -9.29 16.37
N ASN A 223 -8.07 -8.73 16.60
CA ASN A 223 -8.25 -7.52 17.41
C ASN A 223 -7.38 -6.34 16.93
N ILE A 224 -7.48 -6.07 15.64
CA ILE A 224 -6.72 -5.00 14.98
C ILE A 224 -7.23 -3.65 15.47
N ASP A 225 -6.33 -2.84 15.99
CA ASP A 225 -6.58 -1.44 16.33
C ASP A 225 -6.35 -0.59 15.08
N LEU A 226 -7.44 -0.34 14.35
CA LEU A 226 -7.46 0.42 13.11
C LEU A 226 -7.77 1.88 13.39
N THR A 227 -6.81 2.77 13.15
CA THR A 227 -7.05 4.21 13.16
C THR A 227 -7.04 4.76 11.74
N ARG A 228 -8.04 5.60 11.40
CA ARG A 228 -8.20 6.21 10.08
C ARG A 228 -7.99 7.71 10.14
N TYR A 229 -7.15 8.23 9.25
CA TYR A 229 -6.87 9.64 9.06
C TYR A 229 -7.26 10.08 7.65
N THR A 230 -7.71 11.32 7.48
CA THR A 230 -7.91 11.90 6.14
C THR A 230 -6.62 12.53 5.66
N ILE A 231 -6.15 12.16 4.47
CA ILE A 231 -4.99 12.81 3.84
C ILE A 231 -5.46 14.14 3.25
N PRO A 232 -4.86 15.28 3.64
CA PRO A 232 -5.27 16.60 3.17
C PRO A 232 -4.68 16.91 1.79
N VAL A 233 -5.07 16.13 0.77
CA VAL A 233 -4.59 16.26 -0.61
C VAL A 233 -5.75 16.36 -1.59
N ASN A 234 -5.65 17.21 -2.62
CA ASN A 234 -6.63 17.36 -3.69
C ASN A 234 -5.97 17.80 -5.00
N PRO A 235 -6.43 17.29 -6.15
CA PRO A 235 -6.88 15.92 -6.35
C PRO A 235 -5.68 14.99 -6.29
N ALA A 236 -5.87 13.75 -5.91
CA ALA A 236 -4.83 12.72 -5.93
C ALA A 236 -5.45 11.33 -5.86
N GLN A 237 -4.79 10.37 -6.44
CA GLN A 237 -4.98 8.95 -6.19
C GLN A 237 -3.69 8.43 -5.57
N ILE A 238 -3.72 8.16 -4.27
CA ILE A 238 -2.55 7.66 -3.52
C ILE A 238 -2.50 6.15 -3.71
N GLU A 239 -1.39 5.66 -4.30
CA GLU A 239 -1.25 4.26 -4.66
C GLU A 239 0.03 3.63 -4.09
N ALA A 240 0.80 4.36 -3.28
CA ALA A 240 1.93 3.75 -2.59
C ALA A 240 2.17 4.36 -1.22
N VAL A 241 2.75 3.57 -0.31
CA VAL A 241 3.17 4.02 1.02
C VAL A 241 4.47 3.34 1.45
N LYS A 242 5.34 4.09 2.15
CA LYS A 242 6.55 3.55 2.80
C LYS A 242 6.75 4.19 4.16
N ILE A 243 6.93 3.37 5.19
CA ILE A 243 7.22 3.80 6.56
C ILE A 243 8.67 4.28 6.65
N ILE A 244 8.87 5.52 7.12
CA ILE A 244 10.19 6.04 7.53
C ILE A 244 10.40 5.72 9.01
N ASN A 245 9.41 6.09 9.82
CA ASN A 245 9.28 5.77 11.23
C ASN A 245 7.80 5.85 11.63
N LYS A 246 7.46 5.65 12.90
CA LYS A 246 6.06 5.61 13.35
C LYS A 246 5.25 6.90 13.12
N GLU A 247 5.89 8.02 12.83
CA GLU A 247 5.27 9.33 12.64
C GLU A 247 5.50 9.91 11.24
N GLU A 248 6.39 9.33 10.44
CA GLU A 248 6.76 9.85 9.13
C GLU A 248 6.70 8.76 8.06
N PHE A 249 6.16 9.14 6.90
CA PHE A 249 5.88 8.21 5.79
C PHE A 249 6.14 8.89 4.44
N TRP A 250 6.57 8.10 3.47
CA TRP A 250 6.48 8.46 2.07
C TRP A 250 5.19 7.91 1.49
N ILE A 251 4.49 8.71 0.69
CA ILE A 251 3.37 8.25 -0.13
C ILE A 251 3.51 8.82 -1.53
N THR A 252 3.06 8.09 -2.55
CA THR A 252 3.03 8.61 -3.92
C THR A 252 1.62 8.70 -4.45
N SER A 253 1.38 9.65 -5.36
CA SER A 253 0.16 9.73 -6.15
C SER A 253 0.45 9.63 -7.62
N GLU A 254 -0.46 8.99 -8.33
CA GLU A 254 -0.48 8.95 -9.78
C GLU A 254 -0.70 10.32 -10.43
N SER A 255 -0.58 10.34 -11.76
CA SER A 255 -0.95 11.44 -12.63
C SER A 255 -2.45 11.44 -12.88
N GLU A 256 -3.23 12.20 -12.14
CA GLU A 256 -4.65 12.36 -12.44
C GLU A 256 -4.95 13.51 -13.40
N SER A 257 -5.83 13.25 -14.37
CA SER A 257 -6.47 14.22 -15.29
C SER A 257 -5.53 15.17 -16.06
N LYS A 258 -4.65 15.90 -15.45
CA LYS A 258 -3.60 16.79 -15.99
C LYS A 258 -2.52 17.05 -14.93
N GLY A 259 -2.61 16.37 -13.80
CA GLY A 259 -1.61 16.43 -12.75
C GLY A 259 -0.34 15.66 -13.14
N LYS A 260 0.75 15.93 -12.44
CA LYS A 260 1.97 15.13 -12.50
C LYS A 260 2.00 14.20 -11.30
N PRO A 261 2.67 13.04 -11.38
CA PRO A 261 2.87 12.19 -10.23
C PRO A 261 3.62 12.96 -9.14
N ARG A 262 3.34 12.64 -7.89
CA ARG A 262 3.90 13.36 -6.74
C ARG A 262 4.37 12.38 -5.68
N LEU A 263 5.47 12.71 -5.04
CA LEU A 263 5.90 12.13 -3.77
C LEU A 263 5.51 13.10 -2.66
N PHE A 264 4.97 12.58 -1.57
CA PHE A 264 4.68 13.36 -0.38
C PHE A 264 5.44 12.79 0.81
N HIS A 265 6.03 13.68 1.60
CA HIS A 265 6.44 13.36 2.96
C HIS A 265 5.26 13.65 3.87
N LEU A 266 4.64 12.60 4.40
CA LEU A 266 3.51 12.65 5.30
C LEU A 266 3.99 12.54 6.73
N LYS A 267 3.53 13.45 7.59
CA LYS A 267 3.79 13.41 9.03
C LYS A 267 2.49 13.29 9.81
N LEU A 268 2.48 12.38 10.77
CA LEU A 268 1.43 12.19 11.75
C LEU A 268 1.81 12.94 13.03
N ASN A 269 1.10 14.03 13.31
CA ASN A 269 1.30 14.81 14.53
C ASN A 269 0.33 14.26 15.61
N LEU A 270 0.87 13.57 16.58
CA LEU A 270 0.15 12.96 17.71
C LEU A 270 -0.08 13.94 18.87
#